data_11d65b10fdb2ad0644c77c65f4a18282
#
_entry.id   11d65b10fdb2ad0644c77c65f4a18282
#
_cell.length_a   1.000
_cell.length_b   1.000
_cell.length_c   1.000
_cell.angle_alpha   90.00
_cell.angle_beta   90.00
_cell.angle_gamma   90.00
#
_symmetry.space_group_name_H-M   'P 1'
#
loop_
_entity.id
_entity.type
_entity.pdbx_description
1 polymer ?
#
loop_
_entity_poly.entity_id
_entity_poly.type
_entity_poly.pdbx_seq_one_letter_code
_entity_poly.pdbx_strand_id
1 'polypeptide(L)'
;MWKLSAILLAAAATLSAQSPRYGVGQPPTPEEIRELGSAIAPDGTGLPEGAGTVAAGRELFAAQCARCHGPMGEGDVGARLVGGQGTLRTPRSLKTVGSFWPYATTLWDYINRAMPFDRPGLLEPPEVYAAVAYVLNLNGIIEADRVMDATSLPKVKMPNRDGFVADPRPDVR
;
A
#
# COMPACT_ATOMS: atom_id res chain seq x y z
N MET A 1 16.51 -30.23 -54.80
CA MET A 1 17.34 -29.28 -54.01
C MET A 1 16.55 -28.05 -53.54
N TRP A 2 15.27 -28.18 -53.24
CA TRP A 2 14.40 -27.01 -52.86
C TRP A 2 13.84 -27.08 -51.44
N LYS A 3 14.25 -28.05 -50.64
CA LYS A 3 13.76 -28.23 -49.29
C LYS A 3 14.69 -27.75 -48.15
N LEU A 4 15.90 -27.32 -48.47
CA LEU A 4 16.89 -26.81 -47.52
C LEU A 4 16.84 -25.29 -47.30
N SER A 5 16.23 -24.54 -48.20
CA SER A 5 16.12 -23.07 -48.08
C SER A 5 15.00 -22.58 -47.19
N ALA A 6 14.00 -23.43 -46.88
CA ALA A 6 12.87 -23.05 -46.01
C ALA A 6 13.20 -23.13 -44.52
N ILE A 7 14.22 -23.88 -44.11
CA ILE A 7 14.58 -24.07 -42.69
C ILE A 7 15.45 -22.92 -42.19
N LEU A 8 16.17 -22.22 -43.02
CA LEU A 8 17.04 -21.09 -42.65
C LEU A 8 16.26 -19.79 -42.40
N LEU A 9 15.04 -19.64 -42.93
CA LEU A 9 14.21 -18.46 -42.69
C LEU A 9 13.41 -18.52 -41.36
N ALA A 10 13.20 -19.69 -40.79
CA ALA A 10 12.46 -19.84 -39.54
C ALA A 10 13.32 -19.58 -38.29
N ALA A 11 14.65 -19.60 -38.41
CA ALA A 11 15.56 -19.38 -37.27
C ALA A 11 15.86 -17.89 -36.98
N ALA A 12 15.45 -16.98 -37.87
CA ALA A 12 15.74 -15.55 -37.71
C ALA A 12 14.65 -14.75 -36.99
N ALA A 13 13.54 -15.38 -36.65
CA ALA A 13 12.35 -14.68 -36.07
C ALA A 13 12.29 -14.66 -34.54
N THR A 14 13.28 -15.16 -33.82
CA THR A 14 13.38 -15.08 -32.35
C THR A 14 14.42 -14.06 -31.88
N LEU A 15 14.55 -12.92 -32.57
CA LEU A 15 15.13 -11.76 -31.91
C LEU A 15 14.07 -11.24 -30.95
N SER A 16 14.09 -11.79 -29.73
CA SER A 16 13.39 -11.25 -28.58
C SER A 16 13.65 -9.75 -28.52
N ALA A 17 12.58 -8.97 -28.55
CA ALA A 17 12.64 -7.54 -28.22
C ALA A 17 13.11 -7.44 -26.77
N GLN A 18 14.43 -7.45 -26.56
CA GLN A 18 15.01 -7.17 -25.25
C GLN A 18 14.80 -5.68 -25.02
N SER A 19 14.11 -5.36 -23.93
CA SER A 19 14.02 -3.97 -23.47
C SER A 19 15.42 -3.37 -23.42
N PRO A 20 15.61 -2.15 -23.93
CA PRO A 20 16.93 -1.52 -23.99
C PRO A 20 17.50 -1.46 -22.56
N ARG A 21 18.70 -2.01 -22.37
CA ARG A 21 19.44 -1.91 -21.12
C ARG A 21 20.17 -0.57 -21.11
N TYR A 22 19.70 0.36 -20.32
CA TYR A 22 20.28 1.70 -20.24
C TYR A 22 21.58 1.76 -19.41
N GLY A 23 21.99 0.66 -18.77
CA GLY A 23 23.20 0.62 -17.94
C GLY A 23 23.10 1.48 -16.68
N VAL A 24 21.89 1.82 -16.25
CA VAL A 24 21.64 2.64 -15.06
C VAL A 24 21.19 1.74 -13.91
N GLY A 25 21.80 1.97 -12.75
CA GLY A 25 21.50 1.18 -11.53
C GLY A 25 22.22 -0.17 -11.53
N GLN A 26 22.13 -0.82 -10.37
CA GLN A 26 22.64 -2.17 -10.14
C GLN A 26 21.47 -3.03 -9.63
N PRO A 27 21.41 -4.33 -9.96
CA PRO A 27 20.46 -5.23 -9.31
C PRO A 27 20.71 -5.22 -7.80
N PRO A 28 19.65 -5.11 -6.97
CA PRO A 28 19.83 -5.15 -5.52
C PRO A 28 20.35 -6.52 -5.08
N THR A 29 21.16 -6.54 -4.05
CA THR A 29 21.61 -7.77 -3.41
C THR A 29 20.46 -8.44 -2.65
N PRO A 30 20.52 -9.76 -2.38
CA PRO A 30 19.53 -10.42 -1.53
C PRO A 30 19.45 -9.80 -0.12
N GLU A 31 20.52 -9.19 0.37
CA GLU A 31 20.59 -8.50 1.65
C GLU A 31 19.78 -7.20 1.63
N GLU A 32 20.03 -6.35 0.63
CA GLU A 32 19.26 -5.12 0.42
C GLU A 32 17.77 -5.41 0.23
N ILE A 33 17.40 -6.50 -0.47
CA ILE A 33 16.01 -6.92 -0.61
C ILE A 33 15.41 -7.29 0.75
N ARG A 34 16.15 -7.98 1.62
CA ARG A 34 15.71 -8.33 2.97
C ARG A 34 15.56 -7.09 3.87
N GLU A 35 16.52 -6.17 3.84
CA GLU A 35 16.52 -4.94 4.64
C GLU A 35 15.41 -3.98 4.25
N LEU A 36 15.18 -3.82 2.95
CA LEU A 36 14.06 -3.01 2.43
C LEU A 36 12.69 -3.68 2.66
N GLY A 37 12.70 -4.97 2.97
CA GLY A 37 11.51 -5.78 3.18
C GLY A 37 10.71 -6.05 1.91
N SER A 38 9.85 -7.04 1.97
CA SER A 38 8.84 -7.29 0.94
C SER A 38 7.65 -6.34 1.14
N ALA A 39 7.05 -5.86 0.05
CA ALA A 39 5.79 -5.13 0.14
C ALA A 39 4.69 -6.05 0.70
N ILE A 40 3.82 -5.50 1.52
CA ILE A 40 2.67 -6.25 2.04
C ILE A 40 1.62 -6.39 0.94
N ALA A 41 1.27 -7.62 0.62
CA ALA A 41 0.27 -7.90 -0.40
C ALA A 41 -1.18 -7.63 0.10
N PRO A 42 -2.14 -7.43 -0.81
CA PRO A 42 -3.54 -7.21 -0.44
C PRO A 42 -4.18 -8.34 0.38
N ASP A 43 -3.72 -9.57 0.22
CA ASP A 43 -4.16 -10.76 0.96
C ASP A 43 -3.51 -10.90 2.35
N GLY A 44 -2.55 -10.02 2.68
CA GLY A 44 -1.81 -10.03 3.92
C GLY A 44 -0.49 -10.77 3.87
N THR A 45 -0.13 -11.35 2.73
CA THR A 45 1.21 -11.96 2.57
C THR A 45 2.29 -10.92 2.90
N GLY A 46 3.20 -11.28 3.79
CA GLY A 46 4.28 -10.42 4.27
C GLY A 46 3.96 -9.66 5.57
N LEU A 47 2.74 -9.69 6.08
CA LEU A 47 2.42 -9.09 7.37
C LEU A 47 3.16 -9.81 8.51
N PRO A 48 3.90 -9.09 9.37
CA PRO A 48 4.55 -9.69 10.53
C PRO A 48 3.55 -10.04 11.63
N GLU A 49 4.01 -10.85 12.58
CA GLU A 49 3.26 -11.11 13.82
C GLU A 49 3.10 -9.82 14.63
N GLY A 50 1.96 -9.72 15.31
CA GLY A 50 1.60 -8.58 16.14
C GLY A 50 0.11 -8.30 16.09
N ALA A 51 -0.35 -7.47 17.03
CA ALA A 51 -1.74 -7.03 17.09
C ALA A 51 -1.83 -5.64 17.71
N GLY A 52 -2.83 -4.86 17.27
CA GLY A 52 -3.08 -3.52 17.80
C GLY A 52 -4.56 -3.23 17.97
N THR A 53 -4.90 -2.53 19.05
CA THR A 53 -6.28 -2.10 19.35
C THR A 53 -6.50 -0.66 18.91
N VAL A 54 -7.76 -0.29 18.72
CA VAL A 54 -8.15 1.12 18.45
C VAL A 54 -7.75 2.03 19.63
N ALA A 55 -7.87 1.55 20.87
CA ALA A 55 -7.49 2.33 22.06
C ALA A 55 -5.99 2.65 22.10
N ALA A 56 -5.14 1.63 21.92
CA ALA A 56 -3.69 1.83 21.84
C ALA A 56 -3.29 2.72 20.66
N GLY A 57 -3.97 2.55 19.52
CA GLY A 57 -3.76 3.39 18.33
C GLY A 57 -4.13 4.85 18.55
N ARG A 58 -5.15 5.16 19.35
CA ARG A 58 -5.52 6.52 19.73
C ARG A 58 -4.40 7.23 20.50
N GLU A 59 -3.83 6.55 21.48
CA GLU A 59 -2.73 7.09 22.28
C GLU A 59 -1.48 7.30 21.42
N LEU A 60 -1.13 6.31 20.62
CA LEU A 60 -0.01 6.41 19.68
C LEU A 60 -0.21 7.53 18.66
N PHE A 61 -1.40 7.66 18.10
CA PHE A 61 -1.73 8.69 17.11
C PHE A 61 -1.59 10.09 17.71
N ALA A 62 -2.10 10.30 18.93
CA ALA A 62 -1.95 11.58 19.63
C ALA A 62 -0.48 11.94 19.86
N ALA A 63 0.38 10.96 20.16
CA ALA A 63 1.78 11.16 20.45
C ALA A 63 2.65 11.34 19.20
N GLN A 64 2.38 10.63 18.09
CA GLN A 64 3.30 10.51 16.95
C GLN A 64 2.73 11.07 15.63
N CYS A 65 1.41 11.16 15.47
CA CYS A 65 0.77 11.42 14.18
C CYS A 65 0.02 12.77 14.16
N ALA A 66 -0.66 13.11 15.28
CA ALA A 66 -1.58 14.24 15.35
C ALA A 66 -0.93 15.60 15.05
N ARG A 67 0.34 15.78 15.39
CA ARG A 67 1.09 17.01 15.10
C ARG A 67 1.15 17.37 13.61
N CYS A 68 1.03 16.37 12.73
CA CYS A 68 1.06 16.58 11.29
C CYS A 68 -0.32 16.35 10.65
N HIS A 69 -1.07 15.35 11.11
CA HIS A 69 -2.33 14.95 10.49
C HIS A 69 -3.57 15.56 11.16
N GLY A 70 -3.39 16.38 12.22
CA GLY A 70 -4.49 16.88 13.04
C GLY A 70 -4.98 15.85 14.06
N PRO A 71 -5.55 16.26 15.21
CA PRO A 71 -5.94 15.37 16.29
C PRO A 71 -7.01 14.33 15.92
N MET A 72 -7.81 14.61 14.88
CA MET A 72 -8.82 13.69 14.34
C MET A 72 -8.50 13.22 12.92
N GLY A 73 -7.25 13.40 12.46
CA GLY A 73 -6.84 13.02 11.10
C GLY A 73 -7.41 13.93 10.00
N GLU A 74 -7.87 15.11 10.36
CA GLU A 74 -8.45 16.12 9.45
C GLU A 74 -7.43 16.77 8.52
N GLY A 75 -6.12 16.54 8.79
CA GLY A 75 -5.01 17.16 8.05
C GLY A 75 -4.58 18.48 8.67
N ASP A 76 -3.28 18.77 8.54
CA ASP A 76 -2.64 20.03 8.88
C ASP A 76 -1.43 20.17 7.92
N VAL A 77 -0.20 20.20 8.43
CA VAL A 77 1.02 20.14 7.59
C VAL A 77 1.14 18.80 6.85
N GLY A 78 0.60 17.73 7.42
CA GLY A 78 0.44 16.41 6.80
C GLY A 78 -0.93 16.24 6.13
N ALA A 79 -1.00 15.27 5.23
CA ALA A 79 -2.22 14.99 4.49
C ALA A 79 -3.39 14.59 5.41
N ARG A 80 -4.61 14.97 5.00
CA ARG A 80 -5.85 14.50 5.60
C ARG A 80 -5.97 12.98 5.46
N LEU A 81 -6.31 12.30 6.54
CA LEU A 81 -6.48 10.85 6.60
C LEU A 81 -7.94 10.40 6.63
N VAL A 82 -8.86 11.29 7.03
CA VAL A 82 -10.24 10.97 7.39
C VAL A 82 -11.24 11.67 6.47
N GLY A 83 -12.36 10.98 6.16
CA GLY A 83 -13.47 11.50 5.40
C GLY A 83 -13.37 11.26 3.90
N GLY A 84 -14.18 11.98 3.12
CA GLY A 84 -14.20 11.89 1.66
C GLY A 84 -14.98 10.70 1.09
N GLN A 85 -15.62 9.87 1.92
CA GLN A 85 -16.46 8.76 1.45
C GLN A 85 -17.53 9.28 0.50
N GLY A 86 -17.72 8.60 -0.64
CA GLY A 86 -18.68 8.96 -1.67
C GLY A 86 -18.30 10.15 -2.56
N THR A 87 -17.19 10.85 -2.27
CA THR A 87 -16.82 12.08 -3.03
C THR A 87 -16.01 11.81 -4.30
N LEU A 88 -15.46 10.62 -4.51
CA LEU A 88 -14.50 10.35 -5.59
C LEU A 88 -15.05 10.61 -7.00
N ARG A 89 -16.36 10.53 -7.19
CA ARG A 89 -17.05 10.82 -8.48
C ARG A 89 -17.61 12.24 -8.56
N THR A 90 -17.25 13.12 -7.64
CA THR A 90 -17.72 14.51 -7.62
C THR A 90 -16.60 15.47 -8.03
N PRO A 91 -16.94 16.70 -8.47
CA PRO A 91 -15.95 17.74 -8.77
C PRO A 91 -15.07 18.12 -7.57
N ARG A 92 -15.51 17.79 -6.34
CA ARG A 92 -14.79 18.05 -5.09
C ARG A 92 -14.32 16.72 -4.47
N SER A 93 -13.72 15.85 -5.27
CA SER A 93 -13.22 14.57 -4.77
C SER A 93 -12.16 14.79 -3.70
N LEU A 94 -12.30 14.09 -2.57
CA LEU A 94 -11.35 14.09 -1.47
C LEU A 94 -10.77 12.68 -1.31
N LYS A 95 -9.48 12.53 -1.60
CA LYS A 95 -8.77 11.27 -1.49
C LYS A 95 -8.14 11.13 -0.10
N THR A 96 -8.63 10.19 0.68
CA THR A 96 -8.13 9.86 2.03
C THR A 96 -8.02 8.36 2.20
N VAL A 97 -7.58 7.91 3.37
CA VAL A 97 -7.64 6.48 3.74
C VAL A 97 -9.09 5.98 3.65
N GLY A 98 -10.06 6.77 4.13
CA GLY A 98 -11.48 6.39 4.18
C GLY A 98 -12.21 6.41 2.85
N SER A 99 -11.67 7.08 1.82
CA SER A 99 -12.36 7.25 0.54
C SER A 99 -11.66 6.59 -0.64
N PHE A 100 -10.33 6.55 -0.65
CA PHE A 100 -9.54 6.21 -1.84
C PHE A 100 -8.79 4.89 -1.73
N TRP A 101 -8.23 4.56 -0.57
CA TRP A 101 -7.36 3.39 -0.40
C TRP A 101 -8.15 2.09 -0.52
N PRO A 102 -7.73 1.15 -1.40
CA PRO A 102 -8.49 -0.08 -1.65
C PRO A 102 -8.22 -1.20 -0.64
N TYR A 103 -7.08 -1.15 0.08
CA TYR A 103 -6.66 -2.21 0.99
C TYR A 103 -6.14 -1.65 2.31
N ALA A 104 -6.57 -2.22 3.41
CA ALA A 104 -6.05 -1.87 4.74
C ALA A 104 -4.60 -2.34 4.94
N THR A 105 -4.18 -3.39 4.25
CA THR A 105 -2.80 -3.89 4.24
C THR A 105 -1.83 -2.88 3.61
N THR A 106 -2.26 -2.13 2.59
CA THR A 106 -1.46 -1.04 2.01
C THR A 106 -1.25 0.10 3.02
N LEU A 107 -2.24 0.39 3.88
CA LEU A 107 -2.08 1.38 4.94
C LEU A 107 -1.03 0.93 5.96
N TRP A 108 -1.05 -0.36 6.34
CA TRP A 108 -0.06 -0.95 7.22
C TRP A 108 1.35 -0.80 6.64
N ASP A 109 1.54 -1.23 5.39
CA ASP A 109 2.83 -1.17 4.68
C ASP A 109 3.37 0.27 4.59
N TYR A 110 2.50 1.22 4.26
CA TYR A 110 2.87 2.63 4.16
C TYR A 110 3.28 3.23 5.51
N ILE A 111 2.54 2.95 6.58
CA ILE A 111 2.90 3.44 7.91
C ILE A 111 4.23 2.84 8.34
N ASN A 112 4.42 1.53 8.19
CA ASN A 112 5.63 0.83 8.56
C ASN A 112 6.88 1.39 7.85
N ARG A 113 6.77 1.72 6.56
CA ARG A 113 7.91 2.17 5.74
C ARG A 113 8.17 3.67 5.79
N ALA A 114 7.15 4.48 5.98
CA ALA A 114 7.22 5.91 5.70
C ALA A 114 6.76 6.81 6.85
N MET A 115 6.19 6.26 7.92
CA MET A 115 5.65 7.03 9.04
C MET A 115 6.22 6.60 10.40
N PRO A 116 6.43 7.54 11.34
CA PRO A 116 6.34 8.99 11.19
C PRO A 116 7.35 9.51 10.17
N PHE A 117 6.97 10.51 9.36
CA PHE A 117 7.76 10.99 8.22
C PHE A 117 9.19 11.43 8.57
N ASP A 118 9.38 12.00 9.75
CA ASP A 118 10.68 12.43 10.27
C ASP A 118 11.50 11.29 10.89
N ARG A 119 10.89 10.13 11.14
CA ARG A 119 11.51 8.94 11.75
C ARG A 119 10.91 7.64 11.18
N PRO A 120 11.07 7.36 9.88
CA PRO A 120 10.58 6.11 9.28
C PRO A 120 11.18 4.89 9.97
N GLY A 121 10.37 3.84 10.16
CA GLY A 121 10.80 2.60 10.82
C GLY A 121 10.91 2.69 12.35
N LEU A 122 10.37 3.77 12.98
CA LEU A 122 10.34 3.91 14.44
C LEU A 122 9.39 2.93 15.10
N LEU A 123 8.27 2.64 14.44
CA LEU A 123 7.17 1.88 15.02
C LEU A 123 7.41 0.38 14.90
N GLU A 124 7.22 -0.33 15.99
CA GLU A 124 7.20 -1.78 16.00
C GLU A 124 5.88 -2.32 15.40
N PRO A 125 5.85 -3.57 14.89
CA PRO A 125 4.66 -4.13 14.24
C PRO A 125 3.35 -3.99 15.03
N PRO A 126 3.28 -4.24 16.35
CA PRO A 126 2.05 -4.01 17.12
C PRO A 126 1.59 -2.54 17.12
N GLU A 127 2.53 -1.60 17.13
CA GLU A 127 2.22 -0.16 17.08
C GLU A 127 1.67 0.24 15.71
N VAL A 128 2.22 -0.33 14.62
CA VAL A 128 1.69 -0.13 13.27
C VAL A 128 0.26 -0.66 13.17
N TYR A 129 -0.03 -1.88 13.69
CA TYR A 129 -1.39 -2.41 13.74
C TYR A 129 -2.33 -1.50 14.55
N ALA A 130 -1.87 -0.96 15.67
CA ALA A 130 -2.66 -0.04 16.50
C ALA A 130 -2.94 1.27 15.75
N ALA A 131 -1.95 1.88 15.10
CA ALA A 131 -2.13 3.07 14.30
C ALA A 131 -3.14 2.85 13.17
N VAL A 132 -3.02 1.73 12.45
CA VAL A 132 -3.96 1.31 11.40
C VAL A 132 -5.37 1.14 11.97
N ALA A 133 -5.52 0.43 13.09
CA ALA A 133 -6.82 0.23 13.74
C ALA A 133 -7.50 1.57 14.06
N TYR A 134 -6.75 2.51 14.62
CA TYR A 134 -7.31 3.82 14.97
C TYR A 134 -7.70 4.63 13.73
N VAL A 135 -6.86 4.69 12.69
CA VAL A 135 -7.18 5.41 11.45
C VAL A 135 -8.40 4.80 10.74
N LEU A 136 -8.54 3.47 10.73
CA LEU A 136 -9.72 2.80 10.20
C LEU A 136 -10.98 3.12 11.02
N ASN A 137 -10.87 3.14 12.36
CA ASN A 137 -11.98 3.51 13.24
C ASN A 137 -12.39 4.98 13.07
N LEU A 138 -11.43 5.91 12.98
CA LEU A 138 -11.72 7.33 12.68
C LEU A 138 -12.53 7.52 11.39
N ASN A 139 -12.37 6.61 10.43
CA ASN A 139 -13.12 6.60 9.19
C ASN A 139 -14.44 5.80 9.25
N GLY A 140 -14.79 5.24 10.41
CA GLY A 140 -15.99 4.41 10.58
C GLY A 140 -15.94 3.08 9.79
N ILE A 141 -14.73 2.58 9.46
CA ILE A 141 -14.54 1.33 8.70
C ILE A 141 -14.56 0.13 9.64
N ILE A 142 -14.07 0.28 10.86
CA ILE A 142 -14.12 -0.73 11.90
C ILE A 142 -14.66 -0.16 13.21
N GLU A 143 -15.27 -1.02 14.05
CA GLU A 143 -15.75 -0.67 15.39
C GLU A 143 -14.58 -0.46 16.37
N ALA A 144 -14.86 0.26 17.48
CA ALA A 144 -13.85 0.66 18.46
C ALA A 144 -13.25 -0.50 19.28
N ASP A 145 -13.95 -1.62 19.37
CA ASP A 145 -13.54 -2.84 20.08
C ASP A 145 -12.69 -3.80 19.23
N ARG A 146 -12.50 -3.46 17.94
CA ARG A 146 -11.77 -4.33 17.01
C ARG A 146 -10.27 -4.33 17.30
N VAL A 147 -9.67 -5.50 17.10
CA VAL A 147 -8.23 -5.72 17.12
C VAL A 147 -7.76 -6.02 15.71
N MET A 148 -6.72 -5.34 15.27
CA MET A 148 -6.10 -5.62 13.99
C MET A 148 -4.82 -6.44 14.19
N ASP A 149 -4.68 -7.49 13.37
CA ASP A 149 -3.54 -8.39 13.30
C ASP A 149 -3.37 -8.89 11.86
N ALA A 150 -2.38 -9.76 11.62
CA ALA A 150 -2.11 -10.34 10.30
C ALA A 150 -3.30 -11.13 9.70
N THR A 151 -4.21 -11.63 10.54
CA THR A 151 -5.37 -12.41 10.11
C THR A 151 -6.61 -11.54 9.84
N SER A 152 -6.82 -10.51 10.65
CA SER A 152 -8.01 -9.65 10.59
C SER A 152 -7.86 -8.49 9.61
N LEU A 153 -6.66 -7.93 9.47
CA LEU A 153 -6.40 -6.76 8.63
C LEU A 153 -6.73 -7.00 7.13
N PRO A 154 -6.35 -8.11 6.48
CA PRO A 154 -6.70 -8.36 5.08
C PRO A 154 -8.19 -8.49 4.82
N LYS A 155 -8.99 -8.79 5.87
CA LYS A 155 -10.45 -8.97 5.78
C LYS A 155 -11.22 -7.66 5.89
N VAL A 156 -10.55 -6.56 6.18
CA VAL A 156 -11.18 -5.24 6.26
C VAL A 156 -11.73 -4.83 4.89
N LYS A 157 -13.02 -4.55 4.81
CA LYS A 157 -13.67 -4.05 3.60
C LYS A 157 -13.49 -2.54 3.51
N MET A 158 -12.50 -2.12 2.74
CA MET A 158 -12.30 -0.70 2.45
C MET A 158 -13.39 -0.16 1.53
N PRO A 159 -13.86 1.11 1.73
CA PRO A 159 -14.93 1.69 0.92
C PRO A 159 -14.66 1.71 -0.59
N ASN A 160 -13.40 1.82 -0.99
CA ASN A 160 -12.98 1.85 -2.40
C ASN A 160 -12.33 0.54 -2.88
N ARG A 161 -12.65 -0.59 -2.23
CA ARG A 161 -12.06 -1.90 -2.56
C ARG A 161 -12.14 -2.24 -4.05
N ASP A 162 -13.28 -1.94 -4.66
CA ASP A 162 -13.61 -2.29 -6.04
C ASP A 162 -13.65 -1.05 -6.96
N GLY A 163 -13.10 0.08 -6.50
CA GLY A 163 -13.16 1.33 -7.24
C GLY A 163 -12.06 1.53 -8.29
N PHE A 164 -11.07 0.66 -8.31
CA PHE A 164 -10.01 0.68 -9.31
C PHE A 164 -10.35 -0.26 -10.47
N VAL A 165 -10.14 0.23 -11.68
CA VAL A 165 -10.32 -0.54 -12.91
C VAL A 165 -8.99 -0.64 -13.64
N ALA A 166 -8.81 -1.67 -14.47
CA ALA A 166 -7.63 -1.80 -15.31
C ALA A 166 -7.50 -0.58 -16.25
N ASP A 167 -6.28 -0.15 -16.49
CA ASP A 167 -6.01 0.90 -17.45
C ASP A 167 -6.33 0.38 -18.87
N PRO A 168 -7.23 1.03 -19.63
CA PRO A 168 -7.62 0.55 -20.96
C PRO A 168 -6.56 0.78 -22.04
N ARG A 169 -5.46 1.48 -21.73
CA ARG A 169 -4.40 1.73 -22.71
C ARG A 169 -3.68 0.44 -23.08
N PRO A 170 -3.42 0.19 -24.39
CA PRO A 170 -2.87 -1.07 -24.86
C PRO A 170 -1.40 -1.31 -24.48
N ASP A 171 -0.68 -0.26 -24.12
CA ASP A 171 0.74 -0.25 -23.75
C ASP A 171 0.97 -0.45 -22.23
N VAL A 172 -0.09 -0.47 -21.44
CA VAL A 172 -0.04 -0.67 -19.99
C VAL A 172 -0.53 -2.09 -19.66
N ARG A 173 0.39 -3.07 -19.65
CA ARG A 173 0.12 -4.46 -19.29
C ARG A 173 1.19 -4.97 -18.32
#